data_97f051ac2fb8984c0ee85c357b9cb8b5
#
_entry.id   97f051ac2fb8984c0ee85c357b9cb8b5
#
_cell.length_a   1.000
_cell.length_b   1.000
_cell.length_c   1.000
_cell.angle_alpha   90.00
_cell.angle_beta   90.00
_cell.angle_gamma   90.00
#
_symmetry.space_group_name_H-M   'P 1'
#
loop_
_entity.id
_entity.type
_entity.pdbx_description
1 polymer ?
#
loop_
_entity_poly.entity_id
_entity_poly.type
_entity_poly.pdbx_seq_one_letter_code
_entity_poly.pdbx_strand_id
1 'polypeptide(L)'
;MLYLTLILSYFWGALLPGYFFFRLIDKKDIRNLGSGNPGATNVFRLKGWKWGLFVFLFDFSKGLAVVLISKSLFSQSWLPLAAGALVIVGHCFPFYLNFKGGKGIAASLGVFAGLSFLPFLGTLLVFFLIVGLTRYVSLGSIVAVFSFGLFSWFYRHQSDIILFWFFIFAMVIVRHRDNLERLFQGTERRLGADQ
;
A
#
# COMPACT_ATOMS: atom_id res chain seq x y z
N MET A 1 -20.69 -12.46 -11.98
CA MET A 1 -19.71 -11.39 -12.26
C MET A 1 -19.19 -10.73 -10.97
N LEU A 2 -20.03 -10.32 -10.05
CA LEU A 2 -19.70 -9.60 -8.81
C LEU A 2 -18.66 -10.34 -7.92
N TYR A 3 -18.94 -11.59 -7.54
CA TYR A 3 -18.02 -12.42 -6.75
C TYR A 3 -16.70 -12.73 -7.49
N LEU A 4 -16.77 -12.88 -8.82
CA LEU A 4 -15.56 -13.07 -9.62
C LEU A 4 -14.65 -11.84 -9.56
N THR A 5 -15.22 -10.63 -9.61
CA THR A 5 -14.45 -9.38 -9.45
C THR A 5 -13.73 -9.34 -8.09
N LEU A 6 -14.39 -9.74 -7.02
CA LEU A 6 -13.79 -9.79 -5.69
C LEU A 6 -12.62 -10.79 -5.63
N ILE A 7 -12.83 -12.00 -6.15
CA ILE A 7 -11.79 -13.05 -6.21
C ILE A 7 -10.59 -12.55 -7.04
N LEU A 8 -10.85 -12.02 -8.23
CA LEU A 8 -9.80 -11.50 -9.11
C LEU A 8 -9.04 -10.31 -8.48
N SER A 9 -9.71 -9.47 -7.68
CA SER A 9 -9.07 -8.37 -6.96
C SER A 9 -8.02 -8.86 -5.97
N TYR A 10 -8.30 -9.94 -5.23
CA TYR A 10 -7.31 -10.54 -4.33
C TYR A 10 -6.10 -11.09 -5.11
N PHE A 11 -6.33 -11.87 -6.17
CA PHE A 11 -5.24 -12.44 -6.96
C PHE A 11 -4.41 -11.36 -7.67
N TRP A 12 -5.08 -10.32 -8.20
CA TRP A 12 -4.39 -9.16 -8.77
C TRP A 12 -3.54 -8.43 -7.73
N GLY A 13 -4.07 -8.25 -6.53
CA GLY A 13 -3.34 -7.71 -5.39
C GLY A 13 -2.11 -8.53 -5.02
N ALA A 14 -2.23 -9.86 -5.08
CA ALA A 14 -1.15 -10.78 -4.73
C ALA A 14 0.05 -10.70 -5.70
N LEU A 15 -0.08 -10.14 -6.90
CA LEU A 15 1.05 -9.93 -7.80
C LEU A 15 2.02 -8.90 -7.19
N LEU A 16 3.19 -9.34 -6.78
CA LEU A 16 4.23 -8.52 -6.15
C LEU A 16 5.42 -8.34 -7.09
N PRO A 17 5.50 -7.23 -7.86
CA PRO A 17 6.55 -7.04 -8.86
C PRO A 17 7.95 -7.06 -8.25
N GLY A 18 8.13 -6.51 -7.03
CA GLY A 18 9.41 -6.54 -6.34
C GLY A 18 9.88 -7.95 -5.99
N TYR A 19 8.95 -8.85 -5.58
CA TYR A 19 9.28 -10.25 -5.34
C TYR A 19 9.67 -10.97 -6.64
N PHE A 20 8.84 -10.85 -7.68
CA PHE A 20 9.11 -11.52 -8.96
C PHE A 20 10.39 -11.01 -9.61
N PHE A 21 10.67 -9.71 -9.54
CA PHE A 21 11.91 -9.14 -10.04
C PHE A 21 13.15 -9.82 -9.42
N PHE A 22 13.22 -9.85 -8.09
CA PHE A 22 14.36 -10.47 -7.41
C PHE A 22 14.42 -11.98 -7.62
N ARG A 23 13.27 -12.66 -7.67
CA ARG A 23 13.22 -14.11 -7.85
C ARG A 23 13.65 -14.55 -9.25
N LEU A 24 13.23 -13.82 -10.28
CA LEU A 24 13.48 -14.19 -11.68
C LEU A 24 14.84 -13.69 -12.18
N ILE A 25 15.22 -12.45 -11.83
CA ILE A 25 16.45 -11.83 -12.34
C ILE A 25 17.65 -12.13 -11.43
N ASP A 26 17.52 -11.86 -10.13
CA ASP A 26 18.64 -12.04 -9.19
C ASP A 26 18.69 -13.46 -8.60
N LYS A 27 17.67 -14.28 -8.83
CA LYS A 27 17.49 -15.63 -8.25
C LYS A 27 17.56 -15.65 -6.72
N LYS A 28 17.20 -14.55 -6.09
CA LYS A 28 17.19 -14.34 -4.63
C LYS A 28 15.78 -14.10 -4.12
N ASP A 29 15.54 -14.34 -2.84
CA ASP A 29 14.31 -13.94 -2.19
C ASP A 29 14.51 -12.57 -1.51
N ILE A 30 13.80 -11.55 -1.99
CA ILE A 30 13.88 -10.17 -1.46
C ILE A 30 13.51 -10.10 0.03
N ARG A 31 12.75 -11.09 0.53
CA ARG A 31 12.35 -11.13 1.95
C ARG A 31 13.53 -11.43 2.88
N ASN A 32 14.65 -11.91 2.33
CA ASN A 32 15.92 -12.12 3.05
C ASN A 32 16.91 -10.97 2.86
N LEU A 33 16.51 -9.88 2.19
CA LEU A 33 17.39 -8.76 1.82
C LEU A 33 16.84 -7.42 2.36
N GLY A 34 17.73 -6.56 2.81
CA GLY A 34 17.41 -5.22 3.27
C GLY A 34 16.40 -5.23 4.42
N SER A 35 15.19 -4.66 4.22
CA SER A 35 14.14 -4.67 5.23
C SER A 35 13.28 -5.94 5.22
N GLY A 36 13.53 -6.88 4.33
CA GLY A 36 12.71 -8.08 4.16
C GLY A 36 11.33 -7.84 3.51
N ASN A 37 11.03 -6.62 3.10
CA ASN A 37 9.75 -6.28 2.49
C ASN A 37 9.85 -6.28 0.95
N PRO A 38 8.92 -6.92 0.19
CA PRO A 38 8.95 -6.93 -1.27
C PRO A 38 8.46 -5.62 -1.93
N GLY A 39 8.12 -4.59 -1.14
CA GLY A 39 7.60 -3.32 -1.64
C GLY A 39 8.65 -2.35 -2.16
N ALA A 40 8.17 -1.27 -2.77
CA ALA A 40 8.94 -0.25 -3.49
C ALA A 40 10.14 0.32 -2.71
N THR A 41 9.97 0.65 -1.43
CA THR A 41 11.04 1.26 -0.61
C THR A 41 12.25 0.32 -0.41
N ASN A 42 12.02 -0.99 -0.25
CA ASN A 42 13.10 -1.95 -0.14
C ASN A 42 13.80 -2.16 -1.49
N VAL A 43 13.01 -2.26 -2.57
CA VAL A 43 13.57 -2.35 -3.93
C VAL A 43 14.37 -1.09 -4.27
N PHE A 44 13.89 0.10 -3.90
CA PHE A 44 14.65 1.36 -4.04
C PHE A 44 16.03 1.28 -3.35
N ARG A 45 16.08 0.80 -2.11
CA ARG A 45 17.34 0.67 -1.36
C ARG A 45 18.30 -0.35 -1.98
N LEU A 46 17.78 -1.47 -2.50
CA LEU A 46 18.61 -2.56 -3.03
C LEU A 46 19.02 -2.39 -4.49
N LYS A 47 18.21 -1.71 -5.31
CA LYS A 47 18.37 -1.62 -6.78
C LYS A 47 18.27 -0.19 -7.34
N GLY A 48 18.10 0.80 -6.47
CA GLY A 48 18.02 2.21 -6.85
C GLY A 48 16.62 2.67 -7.27
N TRP A 49 16.53 3.97 -7.57
CA TRP A 49 15.26 4.69 -7.70
C TRP A 49 14.38 4.21 -8.86
N LYS A 50 14.98 3.81 -10.01
CA LYS A 50 14.22 3.35 -11.18
C LYS A 50 13.36 2.12 -10.87
N TRP A 51 13.95 1.14 -10.24
CA TRP A 51 13.26 -0.10 -9.87
C TRP A 51 12.28 0.09 -8.71
N GLY A 52 12.63 0.93 -7.74
CA GLY A 52 11.71 1.31 -6.67
C GLY A 52 10.47 2.03 -7.22
N LEU A 53 10.66 2.96 -8.17
CA LEU A 53 9.56 3.67 -8.82
C LEU A 53 8.69 2.72 -9.65
N PHE A 54 9.28 1.82 -10.42
CA PHE A 54 8.54 0.81 -11.18
C PHE A 54 7.61 -0.02 -10.26
N VAL A 55 8.16 -0.54 -9.15
CA VAL A 55 7.38 -1.32 -8.18
C VAL A 55 6.27 -0.47 -7.56
N PHE A 56 6.57 0.80 -7.20
CA PHE A 56 5.57 1.72 -6.68
C PHE A 56 4.43 1.95 -7.66
N LEU A 57 4.75 2.27 -8.91
CA LEU A 57 3.74 2.56 -9.94
C LEU A 57 2.88 1.33 -10.25
N PHE A 58 3.48 0.14 -10.30
CA PHE A 58 2.71 -1.09 -10.49
C PHE A 58 1.77 -1.34 -9.31
N ASP A 59 2.27 -1.25 -8.07
CA ASP A 59 1.45 -1.47 -6.88
C ASP A 59 0.34 -0.41 -6.73
N PHE A 60 0.63 0.85 -7.08
CA PHE A 60 -0.36 1.93 -7.13
C PHE A 60 -1.42 1.67 -8.21
N SER A 61 -0.98 1.35 -9.43
CA SER A 61 -1.90 1.14 -10.57
C SER A 61 -2.85 -0.02 -10.34
N LYS A 62 -2.41 -1.11 -9.69
CA LYS A 62 -3.29 -2.25 -9.40
C LYS A 62 -4.43 -1.88 -8.44
N GLY A 63 -4.14 -1.03 -7.43
CA GLY A 63 -5.16 -0.52 -6.52
C GLY A 63 -6.14 0.42 -7.22
N LEU A 64 -5.63 1.37 -8.00
CA LEU A 64 -6.44 2.32 -8.77
C LEU A 64 -7.33 1.61 -9.79
N ALA A 65 -6.76 0.70 -10.59
CA ALA A 65 -7.48 -0.03 -11.63
C ALA A 65 -8.67 -0.82 -11.07
N VAL A 66 -8.47 -1.56 -9.98
CA VAL A 66 -9.55 -2.35 -9.36
C VAL A 66 -10.72 -1.47 -8.95
N VAL A 67 -10.46 -0.30 -8.36
CA VAL A 67 -11.54 0.64 -7.96
C VAL A 67 -12.24 1.22 -9.18
N LEU A 68 -11.49 1.69 -10.18
CA LEU A 68 -12.08 2.30 -11.38
C LEU A 68 -12.90 1.30 -12.19
N ILE A 69 -12.39 0.06 -12.38
CA ILE A 69 -13.10 -1.02 -13.06
C ILE A 69 -14.38 -1.37 -12.28
N SER A 70 -14.30 -1.50 -10.96
CA SER A 70 -15.49 -1.80 -10.15
C SER A 70 -16.54 -0.70 -10.24
N LYS A 71 -16.15 0.57 -10.25
CA LYS A 71 -17.06 1.72 -10.43
C LYS A 71 -17.71 1.77 -11.81
N SER A 72 -16.96 1.38 -12.86
CA SER A 72 -17.47 1.45 -14.25
C SER A 72 -18.40 0.30 -14.61
N LEU A 73 -18.17 -0.89 -14.04
CA LEU A 73 -18.91 -2.10 -14.41
C LEU A 73 -20.12 -2.39 -13.51
N PHE A 74 -20.19 -1.78 -12.34
CA PHE A 74 -21.18 -2.12 -11.33
C PHE A 74 -21.76 -0.88 -10.65
N SER A 75 -23.08 -0.93 -10.40
CA SER A 75 -23.81 0.16 -9.71
C SER A 75 -23.75 0.10 -8.17
N GLN A 76 -23.29 -1.03 -7.60
CA GLN A 76 -23.20 -1.24 -6.16
C GLN A 76 -22.10 -0.39 -5.54
N SER A 77 -22.45 0.55 -4.67
CA SER A 77 -21.51 1.49 -4.02
C SER A 77 -20.46 0.81 -3.13
N TRP A 78 -20.80 -0.32 -2.53
CA TRP A 78 -19.91 -1.09 -1.66
C TRP A 78 -18.83 -1.89 -2.41
N LEU A 79 -19.08 -2.22 -3.70
CA LEU A 79 -18.18 -3.09 -4.46
C LEU A 79 -16.78 -2.51 -4.68
N PRO A 80 -16.59 -1.23 -5.06
CA PRO A 80 -15.27 -0.63 -5.16
C PRO A 80 -14.49 -0.65 -3.84
N LEU A 81 -15.18 -0.53 -2.70
CA LEU A 81 -14.58 -0.62 -1.37
C LEU A 81 -14.09 -2.04 -1.07
N ALA A 82 -14.96 -3.03 -1.29
CA ALA A 82 -14.63 -4.44 -1.06
C ALA A 82 -13.50 -4.93 -2.00
N ALA A 83 -13.57 -4.59 -3.29
CA ALA A 83 -12.53 -4.93 -4.26
C ALA A 83 -11.20 -4.22 -3.93
N GLY A 84 -11.25 -2.95 -3.51
CA GLY A 84 -10.11 -2.20 -3.00
C GLY A 84 -9.50 -2.82 -1.73
N ALA A 85 -10.31 -3.28 -0.79
CA ALA A 85 -9.83 -4.01 0.37
C ALA A 85 -9.12 -5.31 -0.02
N LEU A 86 -9.72 -6.09 -0.93
CA LEU A 86 -9.17 -7.37 -1.36
C LEU A 86 -7.86 -7.23 -2.16
N VAL A 87 -7.70 -6.19 -2.98
CA VAL A 87 -6.39 -5.96 -3.65
C VAL A 87 -5.30 -5.62 -2.64
N ILE A 88 -5.62 -4.89 -1.58
CA ILE A 88 -4.66 -4.57 -0.51
C ILE A 88 -4.36 -5.83 0.33
N VAL A 89 -5.38 -6.61 0.69
CA VAL A 89 -5.21 -7.90 1.38
C VAL A 89 -4.34 -8.85 0.56
N GLY A 90 -4.59 -8.99 -0.75
CA GLY A 90 -3.77 -9.80 -1.65
C GLY A 90 -2.31 -9.35 -1.67
N HIS A 91 -2.06 -8.03 -1.70
CA HIS A 91 -0.70 -7.50 -1.63
C HIS A 91 0.00 -7.81 -0.29
N CYS A 92 -0.72 -7.72 0.82
CA CYS A 92 -0.18 -7.96 2.16
C CYS A 92 -0.04 -9.45 2.49
N PHE A 93 -0.94 -10.27 1.99
CA PHE A 93 -1.07 -11.69 2.33
C PHE A 93 -1.20 -12.57 1.09
N PRO A 94 -0.21 -12.59 0.18
CA PRO A 94 -0.25 -13.44 -1.02
C PRO A 94 -0.12 -14.92 -0.64
N PHE A 95 -1.03 -15.75 -1.12
CA PHE A 95 -1.12 -17.17 -0.77
C PHE A 95 0.16 -17.96 -1.08
N TYR A 96 0.80 -17.66 -2.22
CA TYR A 96 2.02 -18.35 -2.67
C TYR A 96 3.30 -17.97 -1.90
N LEU A 97 3.23 -16.95 -1.01
CA LEU A 97 4.32 -16.52 -0.12
C LEU A 97 4.06 -16.86 1.35
N ASN A 98 3.22 -17.85 1.63
CA ASN A 98 2.78 -18.19 2.99
C ASN A 98 2.22 -16.95 3.72
N PHE A 99 1.45 -16.13 3.01
CA PHE A 99 0.82 -14.88 3.50
C PHE A 99 1.82 -13.83 4.02
N LYS A 100 3.09 -13.87 3.57
CA LYS A 100 4.16 -12.92 3.93
C LYS A 100 4.49 -12.00 2.75
N GLY A 101 3.59 -11.07 2.45
CA GLY A 101 3.73 -10.08 1.38
C GLY A 101 4.22 -8.69 1.82
N GLY A 102 3.81 -7.66 1.08
CA GLY A 102 4.14 -6.27 1.33
C GLY A 102 3.38 -5.63 2.51
N LYS A 103 3.44 -4.30 2.60
CA LYS A 103 2.73 -3.51 3.63
C LYS A 103 1.49 -2.80 3.12
N GLY A 104 1.21 -2.89 1.83
CA GLY A 104 -0.01 -2.39 1.22
C GLY A 104 -0.04 -0.88 0.90
N ILE A 105 0.99 -0.10 1.23
CA ILE A 105 0.94 1.37 1.12
C ILE A 105 0.70 1.85 -0.31
N ALA A 106 1.49 1.44 -1.28
CA ALA A 106 1.31 1.87 -2.67
C ALA A 106 -0.04 1.42 -3.25
N ALA A 107 -0.47 0.19 -2.95
CA ALA A 107 -1.79 -0.31 -3.34
C ALA A 107 -2.92 0.50 -2.67
N SER A 108 -2.80 0.82 -1.37
CA SER A 108 -3.76 1.67 -0.65
C SER A 108 -3.86 3.07 -1.26
N LEU A 109 -2.72 3.69 -1.61
CA LEU A 109 -2.72 4.99 -2.28
C LEU A 109 -3.45 4.93 -3.63
N GLY A 110 -3.28 3.87 -4.41
CA GLY A 110 -4.03 3.65 -5.65
C GLY A 110 -5.54 3.51 -5.41
N VAL A 111 -5.92 2.73 -4.40
CA VAL A 111 -7.33 2.59 -3.98
C VAL A 111 -7.90 3.93 -3.52
N PHE A 112 -7.19 4.69 -2.69
CA PHE A 112 -7.61 5.99 -2.19
C PHE A 112 -7.82 6.99 -3.33
N ALA A 113 -6.90 7.03 -4.31
CA ALA A 113 -7.04 7.86 -5.51
C ALA A 113 -8.31 7.53 -6.30
N GLY A 114 -8.62 6.25 -6.44
CA GLY A 114 -9.84 5.80 -7.13
C GLY A 114 -11.12 6.05 -6.33
N LEU A 115 -11.09 5.96 -5.01
CA LEU A 115 -12.26 6.18 -4.15
C LEU A 115 -12.59 7.66 -3.98
N SER A 116 -11.60 8.47 -3.59
CA SER A 116 -11.78 9.88 -3.25
C SER A 116 -10.51 10.68 -3.54
N PHE A 117 -10.48 11.34 -4.69
CA PHE A 117 -9.26 11.95 -5.22
C PHE A 117 -8.76 13.12 -4.37
N LEU A 118 -9.64 13.98 -3.85
CA LEU A 118 -9.23 15.14 -3.06
C LEU A 118 -8.63 14.75 -1.69
N PRO A 119 -9.23 13.88 -0.88
CA PRO A 119 -8.61 13.28 0.30
C PRO A 119 -7.27 12.57 0.00
N PHE A 120 -7.16 11.88 -1.14
CA PHE A 120 -5.92 11.27 -1.58
C PHE A 120 -4.80 12.31 -1.81
N LEU A 121 -5.08 13.46 -2.42
CA LEU A 121 -4.08 14.53 -2.58
C LEU A 121 -3.59 15.05 -1.22
N GLY A 122 -4.50 15.27 -0.27
CA GLY A 122 -4.13 15.62 1.11
C GLY A 122 -3.26 14.55 1.78
N THR A 123 -3.59 13.28 1.55
CA THR A 123 -2.79 12.13 2.03
C THR A 123 -1.36 12.16 1.48
N LEU A 124 -1.18 12.45 0.19
CA LEU A 124 0.14 12.59 -0.42
C LEU A 124 0.93 13.76 0.18
N LEU A 125 0.27 14.90 0.38
CA LEU A 125 0.90 16.07 1.00
C LEU A 125 1.43 15.72 2.40
N VAL A 126 0.62 15.06 3.23
CA VAL A 126 1.02 14.60 4.57
C VAL A 126 2.19 13.62 4.48
N PHE A 127 2.16 12.66 3.55
CA PHE A 127 3.25 11.72 3.35
C PHE A 127 4.59 12.45 3.08
N PHE A 128 4.60 13.34 2.09
CA PHE A 128 5.81 14.06 1.71
C PHE A 128 6.29 15.00 2.80
N LEU A 129 5.38 15.66 3.52
CA LEU A 129 5.72 16.51 4.65
C LEU A 129 6.41 15.71 5.77
N ILE A 130 5.82 14.60 6.21
CA ILE A 130 6.39 13.78 7.29
C ILE A 130 7.72 13.15 6.86
N VAL A 131 7.81 12.61 5.63
CA VAL A 131 9.07 12.03 5.15
C VAL A 131 10.14 13.11 4.96
N GLY A 132 9.79 14.28 4.45
CA GLY A 132 10.71 15.41 4.28
C GLY A 132 11.30 15.89 5.61
N LEU A 133 10.47 15.98 6.65
CA LEU A 133 10.89 16.45 7.98
C LEU A 133 11.68 15.39 8.77
N THR A 134 11.25 14.10 8.69
CA THR A 134 11.75 13.04 9.56
C THR A 134 12.71 12.07 8.88
N ARG A 135 12.64 11.95 7.57
CA ARG A 135 13.28 10.94 6.73
C ARG A 135 12.80 9.50 7.02
N TYR A 136 11.76 9.31 7.83
CA TYR A 136 11.17 8.00 8.12
C TYR A 136 10.00 7.70 7.17
N VAL A 137 10.23 6.87 6.15
CA VAL A 137 9.19 6.45 5.19
C VAL A 137 8.06 5.69 5.88
N SER A 138 8.37 4.87 6.89
CA SER A 138 7.37 4.12 7.67
C SER A 138 6.43 5.04 8.44
N LEU A 139 6.97 6.04 9.12
CA LEU A 139 6.17 7.05 9.85
C LEU A 139 5.28 7.83 8.87
N GLY A 140 5.86 8.34 7.78
CA GLY A 140 5.12 9.04 6.74
C GLY A 140 3.97 8.20 6.17
N SER A 141 4.20 6.89 5.94
CA SER A 141 3.18 5.96 5.44
C SER A 141 2.02 5.79 6.42
N ILE A 142 2.30 5.58 7.70
CA ILE A 142 1.29 5.39 8.75
C ILE A 142 0.45 6.66 8.91
N VAL A 143 1.11 7.82 9.05
CA VAL A 143 0.42 9.10 9.24
C VAL A 143 -0.39 9.49 7.99
N ALA A 144 0.13 9.21 6.80
CA ALA A 144 -0.60 9.44 5.55
C ALA A 144 -1.87 8.60 5.45
N VAL A 145 -1.81 7.28 5.73
CA VAL A 145 -3.01 6.44 5.71
C VAL A 145 -4.01 6.89 6.78
N PHE A 146 -3.54 7.32 7.96
CA PHE A 146 -4.40 7.90 8.98
C PHE A 146 -5.09 9.18 8.48
N SER A 147 -4.36 10.08 7.84
CA SER A 147 -4.90 11.35 7.34
C SER A 147 -5.95 11.18 6.25
N PHE A 148 -5.91 10.11 5.45
CA PHE A 148 -6.94 9.82 4.45
C PHE A 148 -8.34 9.71 5.08
N GLY A 149 -8.47 9.04 6.21
CA GLY A 149 -9.74 8.93 6.92
C GLY A 149 -10.25 10.28 7.42
N LEU A 150 -9.35 11.10 8.00
CA LEU A 150 -9.71 12.44 8.46
C LEU A 150 -10.17 13.33 7.29
N PHE A 151 -9.42 13.36 6.19
CA PHE A 151 -9.80 14.15 5.01
C PHE A 151 -11.09 13.64 4.36
N SER A 152 -11.32 12.32 4.33
CA SER A 152 -12.56 11.73 3.81
C SER A 152 -13.77 12.08 4.68
N TRP A 153 -13.58 12.10 6.01
CA TRP A 153 -14.61 12.52 6.96
C TRP A 153 -15.03 13.97 6.72
N PHE A 154 -14.09 14.88 6.65
CA PHE A 154 -14.39 16.31 6.43
C PHE A 154 -14.91 16.62 5.02
N TYR A 155 -14.53 15.80 4.01
CA TYR A 155 -14.90 16.08 2.62
C TYR A 155 -16.34 15.70 2.28
N ARG A 156 -16.82 14.51 2.69
CA ARG A 156 -18.16 13.99 2.28
C ARG A 156 -18.95 13.24 3.33
N HIS A 157 -18.46 13.06 4.55
CA HIS A 157 -19.11 12.28 5.63
C HIS A 157 -19.62 10.90 5.21
N GLN A 158 -18.93 10.19 4.30
CA GLN A 158 -19.35 8.87 3.79
C GLN A 158 -18.95 7.79 4.78
N SER A 159 -19.91 7.27 5.55
CA SER A 159 -19.71 6.22 6.56
C SER A 159 -18.99 4.99 6.01
N ASP A 160 -19.33 4.56 4.79
CA ASP A 160 -18.75 3.36 4.16
C ASP A 160 -17.24 3.51 3.90
N ILE A 161 -16.80 4.71 3.47
CA ILE A 161 -15.37 5.00 3.28
C ILE A 161 -14.65 5.03 4.63
N ILE A 162 -15.29 5.51 5.68
CA ILE A 162 -14.70 5.54 7.02
C ILE A 162 -14.53 4.12 7.59
N LEU A 163 -15.54 3.26 7.45
CA LEU A 163 -15.42 1.85 7.86
C LEU A 163 -14.32 1.11 7.07
N PHE A 164 -14.28 1.32 5.76
CA PHE A 164 -13.20 0.81 4.90
C PHE A 164 -11.83 1.31 5.38
N TRP A 165 -11.69 2.62 5.64
CA TRP A 165 -10.44 3.22 6.12
C TRP A 165 -9.99 2.63 7.45
N PHE A 166 -10.88 2.44 8.43
CA PHE A 166 -10.54 1.80 9.69
C PHE A 166 -9.93 0.42 9.50
N PHE A 167 -10.53 -0.39 8.62
CA PHE A 167 -10.00 -1.71 8.29
C PHE A 167 -8.59 -1.62 7.67
N ILE A 168 -8.39 -0.73 6.69
CA ILE A 168 -7.09 -0.56 6.04
C ILE A 168 -6.05 0.00 7.01
N PHE A 169 -6.42 0.99 7.82
CA PHE A 169 -5.51 1.56 8.81
C PHE A 169 -5.06 0.52 9.86
N ALA A 170 -5.98 -0.25 10.40
CA ALA A 170 -5.66 -1.34 11.33
C ALA A 170 -4.68 -2.35 10.69
N MET A 171 -4.95 -2.74 9.44
CA MET A 171 -4.06 -3.63 8.71
C MET A 171 -2.67 -3.01 8.47
N VAL A 172 -2.59 -1.72 8.13
CA VAL A 172 -1.32 -1.00 7.97
C VAL A 172 -0.55 -0.96 9.29
N ILE A 173 -1.19 -0.70 10.41
CA ILE A 173 -0.54 -0.74 11.74
C ILE A 173 0.07 -2.13 11.99
N VAL A 174 -0.71 -3.20 11.80
CA VAL A 174 -0.23 -4.59 11.98
C VAL A 174 0.96 -4.89 11.06
N ARG A 175 0.90 -4.46 9.79
CA ARG A 175 1.98 -4.67 8.82
C ARG A 175 3.22 -3.78 9.06
N HIS A 176 3.11 -2.75 9.90
CA HIS A 176 4.21 -1.88 10.29
C HIS A 176 4.72 -2.12 11.72
N ARG A 177 4.28 -3.18 12.41
CA ARG A 177 4.66 -3.47 13.79
C ARG A 177 6.17 -3.41 14.04
N ASP A 178 6.96 -4.07 13.16
CA ASP A 178 8.43 -4.08 13.28
C ASP A 178 9.05 -2.67 13.03
N ASN A 179 8.40 -1.83 12.21
CA ASN A 179 8.82 -0.43 12.02
C ASN A 179 8.47 0.42 13.23
N LEU A 180 7.27 0.23 13.79
CA LEU A 180 6.86 0.94 15.01
C LEU A 180 7.80 0.62 16.16
N GLU A 181 8.16 -0.64 16.33
CA GLU A 181 9.15 -1.04 17.33
C GLU A 181 10.50 -0.33 17.12
N ARG A 182 11.03 -0.33 15.88
CA ARG A 182 12.27 0.39 15.57
C ARG A 182 12.15 1.91 15.72
N LEU A 183 11.00 2.51 15.43
CA LEU A 183 10.75 3.94 15.66
C LEU A 183 10.81 4.28 17.15
N PHE A 184 10.19 3.46 18.01
CA PHE A 184 10.25 3.63 19.46
C PHE A 184 11.66 3.45 20.03
N GLN A 185 12.44 2.52 19.45
CA GLN A 185 13.82 2.29 19.84
C GLN A 185 14.83 3.27 19.20
N GLY A 186 14.39 4.18 18.32
CA GLY A 186 15.28 5.10 17.60
C GLY A 186 16.16 4.43 16.51
N THR A 187 15.88 3.16 16.15
CA THR A 187 16.68 2.34 15.22
C THR A 187 16.05 2.22 13.83
N GLU A 188 14.95 2.94 13.54
CA GLU A 188 14.31 2.89 12.23
C GLU A 188 15.21 3.49 11.13
N ARG A 189 15.17 2.89 9.96
CA ARG A 189 15.98 3.25 8.81
C ARG A 189 15.50 4.57 8.19
N ARG A 190 16.39 5.58 8.14
CA ARG A 190 16.12 6.86 7.48
C ARG A 190 16.30 6.75 5.96
N LEU A 191 15.56 7.56 5.22
CA LEU A 191 15.75 7.73 3.78
C LEU A 191 17.07 8.49 3.55
N GLY A 192 17.94 7.96 2.66
CA GLY A 192 19.23 8.57 2.34
C GLY A 192 20.31 8.43 3.43
N ALA A 193 20.07 7.64 4.50
CA ALA A 193 21.16 7.23 5.38
C ALA A 193 21.95 6.12 4.69
N ASP A 194 23.25 6.25 4.65
CA ASP A 194 24.17 5.28 4.06
C ASP A 194 23.93 3.90 4.65
N GLN A 195 23.96 2.90 3.75
CA GLN A 195 23.81 1.49 4.07
C GLN A 195 25.10 0.90 4.60
#